data_3a31a2fe6e114d2e7bccc31e6317aefb
#
_entry.id   3a31a2fe6e114d2e7bccc31e6317aefb
#
_cell.length_a   1.000
_cell.length_b   1.000
_cell.length_c   1.000
_cell.angle_alpha   90.00
_cell.angle_beta   90.00
_cell.angle_gamma   90.00
#
_symmetry.space_group_name_H-M   'P 1'
#
loop_
_entity.id
_entity.type
_entity.pdbx_description
1 polymer ?
#
loop_
_entity_poly.entity_id
_entity_poly.type
_entity_poly.pdbx_seq_one_letter_code
_entity_poly.pdbx_strand_id
1 'polypeptide(L)'
;MQLFTMMTWLILSLTTGCAVSQGFNQAAMSDVLHVDPTSDQDTRTPSHEGSIPSPPFRLGVFFANHDFPNHQSLRKVEWLSADREQLLHGLAPLRDQQILADIFVLMDSTVQAANSDAIRQAGARYGADAVLIVDGAGAIDRYNNRYAWLYPTLVGTYLAPGTESDALVMATGSLWAVRSEWHAPIQIVEGVSKAVGSAVFVDDSAALQSAKKQAIQALSTRIVDQLQLWMQESPPPRSRLQ
;
A
#
# COMPACT_ATOMS: atom_id res chain seq x y z
N MET A 1 -55.28 -22.97 9.11
CA MET A 1 -54.88 -21.53 9.18
C MET A 1 -53.49 -21.35 9.74
N GLN A 2 -53.08 -22.05 10.80
CA GLN A 2 -51.73 -21.89 11.41
C GLN A 2 -50.58 -22.34 10.50
N LEU A 3 -50.76 -23.36 9.69
CA LEU A 3 -49.68 -23.82 8.76
C LEU A 3 -49.38 -22.81 7.65
N PHE A 4 -50.41 -22.12 7.17
CA PHE A 4 -50.28 -21.10 6.14
C PHE A 4 -49.55 -19.84 6.67
N THR A 5 -49.83 -19.44 7.91
CA THR A 5 -49.16 -18.33 8.56
C THR A 5 -47.69 -18.62 8.88
N MET A 6 -47.36 -19.84 9.29
CA MET A 6 -45.95 -20.25 9.49
C MET A 6 -45.15 -20.27 8.17
N MET A 7 -45.77 -20.73 7.09
CA MET A 7 -45.15 -20.78 5.77
C MET A 7 -44.90 -19.39 5.19
N THR A 8 -45.85 -18.44 5.44
CA THR A 8 -45.68 -17.03 5.02
C THR A 8 -44.57 -16.32 5.79
N TRP A 9 -44.43 -16.60 7.10
CA TRP A 9 -43.32 -16.09 7.91
C TRP A 9 -41.95 -16.65 7.50
N LEU A 10 -41.91 -17.93 7.11
CA LEU A 10 -40.67 -18.57 6.62
C LEU A 10 -40.21 -17.97 5.29
N ILE A 11 -41.14 -17.63 4.40
CA ILE A 11 -40.81 -17.00 3.10
C ILE A 11 -40.36 -15.55 3.28
N LEU A 12 -40.94 -14.83 4.23
CA LEU A 12 -40.61 -13.42 4.49
C LEU A 12 -39.23 -13.26 5.14
N SER A 13 -38.72 -14.26 5.87
CA SER A 13 -37.38 -14.26 6.48
C SER A 13 -36.25 -14.59 5.49
N LEU A 14 -36.54 -15.07 4.29
CA LEU A 14 -35.59 -15.42 3.25
C LEU A 14 -35.15 -14.23 2.36
N THR A 15 -35.76 -13.05 2.53
CA THR A 15 -35.48 -11.89 1.66
C THR A 15 -34.40 -10.94 2.16
N THR A 16 -33.75 -11.21 3.29
CA THR A 16 -32.81 -10.29 3.94
C THR A 16 -31.33 -10.61 3.68
N GLY A 17 -30.98 -11.35 2.63
CA GLY A 17 -29.65 -11.92 2.45
C GLY A 17 -28.77 -11.32 1.34
N CYS A 18 -29.14 -10.21 0.70
CA CYS A 18 -28.23 -9.58 -0.27
C CYS A 18 -27.30 -8.59 0.44
N ALA A 19 -26.12 -9.02 0.81
CA ALA A 19 -25.05 -8.10 1.13
C ALA A 19 -24.68 -7.35 -0.16
N VAL A 20 -24.95 -6.04 -0.19
CA VAL A 20 -24.60 -5.17 -1.32
C VAL A 20 -23.18 -4.66 -1.09
N SER A 21 -22.41 -4.45 -2.17
CA SER A 21 -21.11 -3.79 -2.11
C SER A 21 -21.24 -2.44 -1.40
N GLN A 22 -20.37 -2.18 -0.43
CA GLN A 22 -20.26 -0.91 0.27
C GLN A 22 -19.20 -0.01 -0.35
N GLY A 23 -18.37 -0.57 -1.21
CA GLY A 23 -17.21 0.10 -1.80
C GLY A 23 -16.08 0.33 -0.80
N PHE A 24 -15.07 1.07 -1.23
CA PHE A 24 -13.91 1.39 -0.41
C PHE A 24 -13.96 2.83 0.10
N ASN A 25 -13.63 3.03 1.36
CA ASN A 25 -13.42 4.37 1.91
C ASN A 25 -12.00 4.86 1.56
N GLN A 26 -11.81 5.26 0.30
CA GLN A 26 -10.51 5.76 -0.20
C GLN A 26 -10.04 7.00 0.57
N ALA A 27 -10.96 7.85 1.02
CA ALA A 27 -10.61 9.03 1.79
C ALA A 27 -9.96 8.66 3.13
N ALA A 28 -10.52 7.68 3.86
CA ALA A 28 -9.92 7.20 5.10
C ALA A 28 -8.58 6.49 4.86
N MET A 29 -8.44 5.74 3.76
CA MET A 29 -7.17 5.11 3.39
C MET A 29 -6.10 6.16 3.05
N SER A 30 -6.47 7.18 2.29
CA SER A 30 -5.58 8.28 1.94
C SER A 30 -5.17 9.09 3.17
N ASP A 31 -6.10 9.34 4.08
CA ASP A 31 -5.85 10.10 5.31
C ASP A 31 -4.80 9.41 6.20
N VAL A 32 -4.94 8.09 6.43
CA VAL A 32 -3.98 7.33 7.24
C VAL A 32 -2.59 7.22 6.60
N LEU A 33 -2.49 7.31 5.27
CA LEU A 33 -1.21 7.25 4.53
C LEU A 33 -0.54 8.64 4.41
N HIS A 34 -1.28 9.73 4.61
CA HIS A 34 -0.73 11.08 4.66
C HIS A 34 -0.29 11.49 6.06
N VAL A 35 -0.73 10.77 7.09
CA VAL A 35 -0.26 11.00 8.46
C VAL A 35 1.15 10.46 8.55
N ASP A 36 2.13 11.34 8.49
CA ASP A 36 3.49 11.02 8.90
C ASP A 36 3.43 10.63 10.39
N PRO A 37 3.71 9.37 10.78
CA PRO A 37 3.61 8.93 12.17
C PRO A 37 4.51 9.69 13.13
N THR A 38 5.28 10.64 12.62
CA THR A 38 6.29 11.41 13.35
C THR A 38 6.07 12.91 13.36
N SER A 39 5.12 13.42 12.57
CA SER A 39 4.84 14.85 12.62
C SER A 39 3.91 15.18 13.76
N ASP A 40 4.42 15.72 14.87
CA ASP A 40 3.70 16.71 15.64
C ASP A 40 3.17 17.77 14.65
N GLN A 41 1.93 17.67 14.33
CA GLN A 41 0.90 18.58 13.79
C GLN A 41 1.26 19.71 12.79
N ASP A 42 2.49 19.97 12.37
CA ASP A 42 2.76 21.26 11.69
C ASP A 42 3.51 21.23 10.34
N THR A 43 3.72 20.08 9.69
CA THR A 43 4.51 20.08 8.45
C THR A 43 3.77 19.52 7.24
N ARG A 44 2.70 20.20 6.81
CA ARG A 44 2.06 19.97 5.51
C ARG A 44 2.79 20.62 4.33
N THR A 45 3.94 21.23 4.58
CA THR A 45 4.77 21.85 3.54
C THR A 45 6.03 20.98 3.35
N PRO A 46 6.37 20.58 2.11
CA PRO A 46 7.68 19.96 1.86
C PRO A 46 8.74 20.95 2.35
N SER A 47 9.53 20.59 3.36
CA SER A 47 10.66 21.43 3.72
C SER A 47 11.70 21.25 2.63
N HIS A 48 11.80 22.25 1.76
CA HIS A 48 12.81 22.32 0.70
C HIS A 48 14.18 22.79 1.21
N GLU A 49 14.40 22.76 2.53
CA GLU A 49 15.72 23.05 3.08
C GLU A 49 16.61 21.84 2.91
N GLY A 50 17.41 21.87 1.86
CA GLY A 50 18.32 20.81 1.49
C GLY A 50 18.25 20.49 0.00
N SER A 51 19.00 19.51 -0.41
CA SER A 51 19.01 18.99 -1.78
C SER A 51 18.93 17.48 -1.77
N ILE A 52 18.33 16.95 -2.82
CA ILE A 52 18.41 15.52 -3.10
C ILE A 52 19.89 15.10 -3.20
N PRO A 53 20.28 13.91 -2.73
CA PRO A 53 21.66 13.45 -2.86
C PRO A 53 22.11 13.45 -4.32
N SER A 54 23.37 13.86 -4.55
CA SER A 54 23.93 13.86 -5.90
C SER A 54 24.08 12.42 -6.43
N PRO A 55 23.63 12.15 -7.67
CA PRO A 55 23.80 10.83 -8.27
C PRO A 55 25.30 10.52 -8.58
N PRO A 56 25.71 9.24 -8.56
CA PRO A 56 24.90 8.10 -8.09
C PRO A 56 24.91 8.00 -6.56
N PHE A 57 23.75 7.76 -5.94
CA PHE A 57 23.62 7.65 -4.49
C PHE A 57 23.11 6.27 -4.05
N ARG A 58 23.34 5.93 -2.77
CA ARG A 58 22.88 4.66 -2.16
C ARG A 58 21.53 4.83 -1.51
N LEU A 59 20.56 3.99 -1.88
CA LEU A 59 19.18 4.04 -1.41
C LEU A 59 18.90 2.88 -0.45
N GLY A 60 18.57 3.20 0.82
CA GLY A 60 17.97 2.26 1.76
C GLY A 60 16.45 2.27 1.60
N VAL A 61 15.80 1.10 1.58
CA VAL A 61 14.35 0.99 1.50
C VAL A 61 13.83 0.40 2.80
N PHE A 62 12.93 1.09 3.46
CA PHE A 62 12.25 0.65 4.67
C PHE A 62 10.77 0.44 4.39
N PHE A 63 10.21 -0.69 4.81
CA PHE A 63 8.79 -1.00 4.67
C PHE A 63 8.10 -0.81 6.01
N ALA A 64 7.30 0.22 6.12
CA ALA A 64 6.55 0.51 7.34
C ALA A 64 5.42 -0.50 7.54
N ASN A 65 5.17 -0.85 8.79
CA ASN A 65 4.10 -1.74 9.19
C ASN A 65 3.21 -0.99 10.19
N HIS A 66 2.07 -0.45 9.70
CA HIS A 66 1.13 0.26 10.53
C HIS A 66 -0.10 -0.59 10.84
N ASP A 67 -0.58 -0.49 12.08
CA ASP A 67 -1.88 -0.99 12.49
C ASP A 67 -2.87 0.17 12.53
N PHE A 68 -4.12 -0.08 12.13
CA PHE A 68 -5.17 0.92 12.05
C PHE A 68 -6.28 0.67 13.11
N PRO A 69 -5.98 0.83 14.43
CA PRO A 69 -6.90 0.43 15.50
C PRO A 69 -8.24 1.18 15.46
N ASN A 70 -8.24 2.40 14.92
CA ASN A 70 -9.43 3.25 14.83
C ASN A 70 -10.22 3.07 13.51
N HIS A 71 -9.73 2.24 12.58
CA HIS A 71 -10.31 2.04 11.26
C HIS A 71 -10.55 0.55 10.99
N GLN A 72 -11.67 0.01 11.50
CA GLN A 72 -11.98 -1.43 11.41
C GLN A 72 -12.11 -1.95 9.98
N SER A 73 -12.42 -1.09 9.00
CA SER A 73 -12.48 -1.43 7.58
C SER A 73 -11.12 -1.53 6.91
N LEU A 74 -10.09 -0.96 7.52
CA LEU A 74 -8.74 -1.00 6.97
C LEU A 74 -8.00 -2.26 7.42
N ARG A 75 -7.15 -2.75 6.54
CA ARG A 75 -6.28 -3.91 6.76
C ARG A 75 -4.84 -3.48 6.71
N LYS A 76 -4.07 -3.96 7.66
CA LYS A 76 -2.62 -3.85 7.63
C LYS A 76 -2.07 -4.54 6.38
N VAL A 77 -1.15 -3.90 5.71
CA VAL A 77 -0.41 -4.50 4.60
C VAL A 77 0.86 -5.16 5.18
N GLU A 78 0.91 -6.47 5.09
CA GLU A 78 2.11 -7.23 5.45
C GLU A 78 3.04 -7.32 4.24
N TRP A 79 4.26 -6.80 4.40
CA TRP A 79 5.27 -6.79 3.35
C TRP A 79 6.10 -8.07 3.40
N LEU A 80 5.84 -9.00 2.49
CA LEU A 80 6.58 -10.25 2.36
C LEU A 80 7.92 -10.05 1.64
N SER A 81 8.82 -11.02 1.71
CA SER A 81 10.10 -10.95 1.00
C SER A 81 9.91 -10.78 -0.51
N ALA A 82 8.93 -11.46 -1.10
CA ALA A 82 8.61 -11.33 -2.52
C ALA A 82 8.15 -9.91 -2.91
N ASP A 83 7.42 -9.22 -2.02
CA ASP A 83 6.97 -7.83 -2.22
C ASP A 83 8.17 -6.87 -2.26
N ARG A 84 9.10 -7.07 -1.32
CA ARG A 84 10.35 -6.30 -1.22
C ARG A 84 11.22 -6.51 -2.46
N GLU A 85 11.41 -7.76 -2.89
CA GLU A 85 12.14 -8.11 -4.11
C GLU A 85 11.49 -7.51 -5.36
N GLN A 86 10.16 -7.54 -5.45
CA GLN A 86 9.43 -6.95 -6.57
C GLN A 86 9.68 -5.44 -6.66
N LEU A 87 9.63 -4.72 -5.53
CA LEU A 87 9.92 -3.28 -5.51
C LEU A 87 11.36 -3.01 -5.94
N LEU A 88 12.35 -3.71 -5.35
CA LEU A 88 13.76 -3.54 -5.71
C LEU A 88 14.02 -3.81 -7.18
N HIS A 89 13.38 -4.84 -7.74
CA HIS A 89 13.47 -5.14 -9.17
C HIS A 89 12.86 -4.04 -10.03
N GLY A 90 11.73 -3.48 -9.62
CA GLY A 90 11.09 -2.35 -10.29
C GLY A 90 11.94 -1.07 -10.28
N LEU A 91 12.84 -0.91 -9.29
CA LEU A 91 13.78 0.21 -9.21
C LEU A 91 15.11 -0.02 -9.94
N ALA A 92 15.34 -1.21 -10.50
CA ALA A 92 16.56 -1.54 -11.23
C ALA A 92 16.92 -0.55 -12.35
N PRO A 93 15.96 0.01 -13.14
CA PRO A 93 16.26 1.00 -14.17
C PRO A 93 17.02 2.23 -13.66
N LEU A 94 16.84 2.62 -12.41
CA LEU A 94 17.56 3.75 -11.80
C LEU A 94 19.05 3.47 -11.60
N ARG A 95 19.44 2.19 -11.42
CA ARG A 95 20.85 1.77 -11.36
C ARG A 95 21.48 1.81 -12.76
N ASP A 96 20.74 1.34 -13.77
CA ASP A 96 21.21 1.34 -15.16
C ASP A 96 21.45 2.77 -15.66
N GLN A 97 20.66 3.72 -15.17
CA GLN A 97 20.77 5.15 -15.47
C GLN A 97 21.80 5.88 -14.59
N GLN A 98 22.52 5.19 -13.72
CA GLN A 98 23.50 5.78 -12.80
C GLN A 98 22.89 6.84 -11.85
N ILE A 99 21.59 6.77 -11.59
CA ILE A 99 20.94 7.58 -10.56
C ILE A 99 21.20 6.96 -9.19
N LEU A 100 21.12 5.63 -9.11
CA LEU A 100 21.42 4.88 -7.89
C LEU A 100 22.71 4.08 -8.05
N ALA A 101 23.59 4.19 -7.06
CA ALA A 101 24.80 3.36 -6.95
C ALA A 101 24.43 1.96 -6.43
N ASP A 102 23.53 1.90 -5.46
CA ASP A 102 23.11 0.67 -4.80
C ASP A 102 21.72 0.82 -4.19
N ILE A 103 20.97 -0.30 -4.02
CA ILE A 103 19.66 -0.35 -3.37
C ILE A 103 19.65 -1.54 -2.42
N PHE A 104 19.22 -1.33 -1.19
CA PHE A 104 19.11 -2.39 -0.18
C PHE A 104 17.94 -2.17 0.78
N VAL A 105 17.46 -3.25 1.39
CA VAL A 105 16.35 -3.18 2.36
C VAL A 105 16.91 -2.95 3.76
N LEU A 106 16.32 -1.99 4.47
CA LEU A 106 16.53 -1.81 5.91
C LEU A 106 15.58 -2.74 6.68
N MET A 107 16.13 -3.51 7.62
CA MET A 107 15.33 -4.44 8.41
C MET A 107 14.71 -3.76 9.62
N ASP A 108 13.48 -4.15 9.98
CA ASP A 108 12.74 -3.63 11.14
C ASP A 108 13.55 -3.73 12.43
N SER A 109 14.33 -4.81 12.58
CA SER A 109 15.19 -5.04 13.77
C SER A 109 16.32 -4.01 13.94
N THR A 110 16.62 -3.24 12.89
CA THR A 110 17.67 -2.21 12.91
C THR A 110 17.14 -0.82 13.23
N VAL A 111 15.82 -0.66 13.19
CA VAL A 111 15.12 0.59 13.45
C VAL A 111 14.58 0.57 14.88
N GLN A 112 15.09 1.45 15.73
CA GLN A 112 14.76 1.46 17.17
C GLN A 112 13.39 2.07 17.48
N ALA A 113 12.86 2.87 16.57
CA ALA A 113 11.53 3.48 16.66
C ALA A 113 10.95 3.63 15.24
N ALA A 114 9.63 3.49 15.11
CA ALA A 114 8.94 3.64 13.83
C ALA A 114 8.77 5.12 13.44
N ASN A 115 9.85 5.93 13.54
CA ASN A 115 9.83 7.32 13.15
C ASN A 115 10.89 7.61 12.08
N SER A 116 10.68 8.64 11.28
CA SER A 116 11.53 9.01 10.15
C SER A 116 12.99 9.23 10.57
N ASP A 117 13.24 9.82 11.74
CA ASP A 117 14.59 10.08 12.22
C ASP A 117 15.35 8.81 12.59
N ALA A 118 14.70 7.86 13.27
CA ALA A 118 15.31 6.58 13.59
C ALA A 118 15.57 5.74 12.32
N ILE A 119 14.67 5.82 11.34
CA ILE A 119 14.85 5.15 10.04
C ILE A 119 16.02 5.79 9.27
N ARG A 120 16.13 7.12 9.25
CA ARG A 120 17.25 7.85 8.66
C ARG A 120 18.59 7.49 9.34
N GLN A 121 18.60 7.42 10.68
CA GLN A 121 19.80 6.99 11.43
C GLN A 121 20.19 5.54 11.11
N ALA A 122 19.22 4.64 10.99
CA ALA A 122 19.49 3.28 10.54
C ALA A 122 20.08 3.30 9.13
N GLY A 123 19.51 4.04 8.19
CA GLY A 123 20.05 4.24 6.86
C GLY A 123 21.51 4.74 6.87
N ALA A 124 21.80 5.74 7.71
CA ALA A 124 23.16 6.27 7.89
C ALA A 124 24.18 5.20 8.32
N ARG A 125 23.80 4.33 9.27
CA ARG A 125 24.66 3.22 9.75
C ARG A 125 24.99 2.21 8.66
N TYR A 126 24.09 2.01 7.71
CA TYR A 126 24.30 1.14 6.55
C TYR A 126 24.90 1.87 5.35
N GLY A 127 25.20 3.16 5.50
CA GLY A 127 25.84 3.98 4.46
C GLY A 127 24.89 4.34 3.33
N ALA A 128 23.59 4.47 3.61
CA ALA A 128 22.64 5.08 2.68
C ALA A 128 22.85 6.59 2.60
N ASP A 129 22.66 7.16 1.42
CA ASP A 129 22.61 8.62 1.21
C ASP A 129 21.17 9.13 1.28
N ALA A 130 20.21 8.26 0.94
CA ALA A 130 18.78 8.49 1.09
C ALA A 130 18.06 7.23 1.60
N VAL A 131 16.89 7.42 2.22
CA VAL A 131 16.02 6.35 2.64
C VAL A 131 14.63 6.56 2.04
N LEU A 132 14.11 5.52 1.39
CA LEU A 132 12.73 5.43 0.93
C LEU A 132 11.93 4.69 1.98
N ILE A 133 10.95 5.35 2.58
CA ILE A 133 9.98 4.74 3.47
C ILE A 133 8.75 4.39 2.65
N VAL A 134 8.39 3.12 2.60
CA VAL A 134 7.21 2.60 1.88
C VAL A 134 6.13 2.26 2.89
N ASP A 135 4.93 2.73 2.65
CA ASP A 135 3.77 2.49 3.49
C ASP A 135 2.56 2.04 2.68
N GLY A 136 1.57 1.40 3.33
CA GLY A 136 0.39 0.94 2.63
C GLY A 136 -0.77 0.58 3.55
N ALA A 137 -1.97 0.76 3.01
CA ALA A 137 -3.23 0.37 3.63
C ALA A 137 -4.04 -0.51 2.67
N GLY A 138 -4.70 -1.53 3.21
CA GLY A 138 -5.56 -2.42 2.46
C GLY A 138 -7.02 -2.31 2.88
N ALA A 139 -7.94 -2.62 1.98
CA ALA A 139 -9.36 -2.77 2.29
C ALA A 139 -9.96 -3.92 1.46
N ILE A 140 -10.97 -4.57 2.02
CA ILE A 140 -11.70 -5.65 1.37
C ILE A 140 -13.19 -5.32 1.45
N ASP A 141 -13.87 -5.42 0.32
CA ASP A 141 -15.33 -5.35 0.21
C ASP A 141 -15.86 -6.68 -0.29
N ARG A 142 -16.58 -7.39 0.59
CA ARG A 142 -17.15 -8.71 0.30
C ARG A 142 -18.65 -8.60 0.22
N TYR A 143 -19.22 -9.00 -0.91
CA TYR A 143 -20.64 -8.90 -1.17
C TYR A 143 -21.16 -10.07 -2.02
N ASN A 144 -22.49 -10.20 -2.10
CA ASN A 144 -23.15 -11.24 -2.85
C ASN A 144 -23.63 -10.72 -4.21
N ASN A 145 -23.37 -11.47 -5.26
CA ASN A 145 -23.89 -11.21 -6.59
C ASN A 145 -25.21 -11.94 -6.86
N ARG A 146 -25.72 -11.84 -8.09
CA ARG A 146 -27.00 -12.45 -8.49
C ARG A 146 -27.07 -13.97 -8.32
N TYR A 147 -25.96 -14.70 -8.25
CA TYR A 147 -25.97 -16.16 -8.09
C TYR A 147 -26.10 -16.58 -6.64
N ALA A 148 -26.02 -15.67 -5.68
CA ALA A 148 -26.21 -15.94 -4.26
C ALA A 148 -27.64 -16.39 -3.91
N TRP A 149 -28.64 -16.22 -4.80
CA TRP A 149 -29.97 -16.76 -4.60
C TRP A 149 -30.00 -18.29 -4.49
N LEU A 150 -28.96 -18.97 -4.96
CA LEU A 150 -28.78 -20.41 -4.81
C LEU A 150 -28.30 -20.83 -3.40
N TYR A 151 -27.82 -19.90 -2.58
CA TYR A 151 -27.26 -20.20 -1.25
C TYR A 151 -28.23 -20.84 -0.23
N PRO A 152 -29.56 -20.65 -0.28
CA PRO A 152 -30.45 -21.41 0.57
C PRO A 152 -30.38 -22.93 0.33
N THR A 153 -29.80 -23.36 -0.78
CA THR A 153 -29.51 -24.78 -1.02
C THR A 153 -28.08 -25.10 -0.54
N LEU A 154 -27.90 -26.23 0.17
CA LEU A 154 -26.56 -26.67 0.60
C LEU A 154 -25.58 -26.75 -0.57
N VAL A 155 -26.03 -27.28 -1.72
CA VAL A 155 -25.22 -27.38 -2.93
C VAL A 155 -24.84 -26.01 -3.47
N GLY A 156 -25.75 -25.05 -3.47
CA GLY A 156 -25.51 -23.69 -3.95
C GLY A 156 -24.46 -22.96 -3.13
N THR A 157 -24.45 -23.12 -1.80
CA THR A 157 -23.45 -22.49 -0.92
C THR A 157 -22.00 -22.88 -1.27
N TYR A 158 -21.81 -24.11 -1.72
CA TYR A 158 -20.48 -24.65 -2.07
C TYR A 158 -20.10 -24.47 -3.54
N LEU A 159 -21.07 -24.47 -4.46
CA LEU A 159 -20.80 -24.52 -5.90
C LEU A 159 -21.16 -23.24 -6.65
N ALA A 160 -22.13 -22.44 -6.17
CA ALA A 160 -22.54 -21.25 -6.88
C ALA A 160 -21.52 -20.11 -6.67
N PRO A 161 -21.01 -19.47 -7.74
CA PRO A 161 -20.09 -18.33 -7.62
C PRO A 161 -20.84 -17.04 -7.28
N GLY A 162 -21.55 -17.08 -6.15
CA GLY A 162 -22.45 -16.01 -5.71
C GLY A 162 -21.82 -14.98 -4.79
N THR A 163 -20.54 -15.14 -4.40
CA THR A 163 -19.81 -14.18 -3.57
C THR A 163 -18.68 -13.54 -4.36
N GLU A 164 -18.59 -12.25 -4.24
CA GLU A 164 -17.50 -11.44 -4.80
C GLU A 164 -16.71 -10.79 -3.66
N SER A 165 -15.41 -10.74 -3.82
CA SER A 165 -14.48 -10.08 -2.89
C SER A 165 -13.61 -9.14 -3.69
N ASP A 166 -13.86 -7.85 -3.56
CA ASP A 166 -13.04 -6.81 -4.12
C ASP A 166 -11.99 -6.40 -3.08
N ALA A 167 -10.76 -6.25 -3.51
CA ALA A 167 -9.65 -5.81 -2.67
C ALA A 167 -8.99 -4.57 -3.28
N LEU A 168 -8.74 -3.58 -2.43
CA LEU A 168 -7.97 -2.38 -2.74
C LEU A 168 -6.77 -2.31 -1.84
N VAL A 169 -5.59 -2.06 -2.40
CA VAL A 169 -4.38 -1.69 -1.67
C VAL A 169 -3.93 -0.33 -2.18
N MET A 170 -3.81 0.63 -1.28
CA MET A 170 -3.17 1.91 -1.52
C MET A 170 -1.76 1.85 -0.95
N ALA A 171 -0.77 2.28 -1.73
CA ALA A 171 0.62 2.34 -1.30
C ALA A 171 1.21 3.72 -1.61
N THR A 172 2.10 4.17 -0.75
CA THR A 172 2.81 5.44 -0.89
C THR A 172 4.27 5.26 -0.48
N GLY A 173 5.06 6.30 -0.69
CA GLY A 173 6.42 6.35 -0.20
C GLY A 173 6.80 7.77 0.19
N SER A 174 7.86 7.89 0.98
CA SER A 174 8.53 9.16 1.23
C SER A 174 10.03 8.97 1.12
N LEU A 175 10.67 9.83 0.35
CA LEU A 175 12.12 9.81 0.17
C LEU A 175 12.74 10.86 1.09
N TRP A 176 13.69 10.44 1.92
CA TRP A 176 14.38 11.25 2.89
C TRP A 176 15.88 11.23 2.63
N ALA A 177 16.50 12.38 2.52
CA ALA A 177 17.96 12.47 2.51
C ALA A 177 18.51 12.19 3.91
N VAL A 178 19.60 11.41 4.00
CA VAL A 178 20.19 11.04 5.29
C VAL A 178 20.96 12.20 5.93
N ARG A 179 21.62 13.01 5.11
CA ARG A 179 22.52 14.07 5.58
C ARG A 179 21.93 15.48 5.57
N SER A 180 20.73 15.65 5.05
CA SER A 180 20.02 16.92 5.01
C SER A 180 18.57 16.74 5.48
N GLU A 181 17.86 17.82 5.69
CA GLU A 181 16.44 17.76 6.06
C GLU A 181 15.52 17.65 4.84
N TRP A 182 16.10 17.46 3.65
CA TRP A 182 15.35 17.30 2.42
C TRP A 182 14.53 16.02 2.45
N HIS A 183 13.25 16.13 2.19
CA HIS A 183 12.35 15.01 2.00
C HIS A 183 11.30 15.34 0.94
N ALA A 184 10.80 14.32 0.28
CA ALA A 184 9.74 14.44 -0.72
C ALA A 184 8.79 13.24 -0.67
N PRO A 185 7.47 13.49 -0.63
CA PRO A 185 6.49 12.43 -0.69
C PRO A 185 6.38 11.87 -2.11
N ILE A 186 6.16 10.56 -2.19
CA ILE A 186 5.77 9.86 -3.41
C ILE A 186 4.24 9.81 -3.45
N GLN A 187 3.64 10.15 -4.58
CA GLN A 187 2.19 10.11 -4.72
C GLN A 187 1.64 8.72 -4.44
N ILE A 188 0.47 8.67 -3.78
CA ILE A 188 -0.26 7.43 -3.52
C ILE A 188 -0.62 6.75 -4.84
N VAL A 189 -0.44 5.44 -4.87
CA VAL A 189 -0.83 4.56 -5.97
C VAL A 189 -1.81 3.51 -5.47
N GLU A 190 -2.59 2.95 -6.38
CA GLU A 190 -3.62 1.97 -6.07
C GLU A 190 -3.38 0.67 -6.83
N GLY A 191 -3.70 -0.44 -6.19
CA GLY A 191 -3.84 -1.74 -6.81
C GLY A 191 -5.19 -2.32 -6.45
N VAL A 192 -5.93 -2.80 -7.43
CA VAL A 192 -7.28 -3.32 -7.27
C VAL A 192 -7.34 -4.75 -7.79
N SER A 193 -8.00 -5.61 -7.06
CA SER A 193 -8.22 -6.99 -7.47
C SER A 193 -9.62 -7.46 -7.08
N LYS A 194 -10.12 -8.45 -7.80
CA LYS A 194 -11.42 -9.04 -7.57
C LYS A 194 -11.32 -10.55 -7.59
N ALA A 195 -11.90 -11.20 -6.59
CA ALA A 195 -12.11 -12.63 -6.54
C ALA A 195 -13.61 -12.94 -6.60
N VAL A 196 -13.98 -13.98 -7.33
CA VAL A 196 -15.35 -14.48 -7.44
C VAL A 196 -15.35 -15.94 -7.13
N GLY A 197 -16.24 -16.36 -6.24
CA GLY A 197 -16.33 -17.76 -5.84
C GLY A 197 -17.63 -18.08 -5.09
N SER A 198 -17.69 -19.30 -4.57
CA SER A 198 -18.76 -19.66 -3.67
C SER A 198 -18.53 -19.03 -2.28
N ALA A 199 -19.59 -18.95 -1.48
CA ALA A 199 -19.51 -18.34 -0.14
C ALA A 199 -18.40 -18.96 0.74
N VAL A 200 -18.12 -20.25 0.53
CA VAL A 200 -17.15 -21.01 1.33
C VAL A 200 -15.73 -20.89 0.79
N PHE A 201 -15.54 -20.74 -0.52
CA PHE A 201 -14.22 -20.85 -1.16
C PHE A 201 -13.67 -19.55 -1.74
N VAL A 202 -14.43 -18.43 -1.66
CA VAL A 202 -13.86 -17.14 -2.06
C VAL A 202 -12.72 -16.76 -1.10
N ASP A 203 -11.55 -16.46 -1.66
CA ASP A 203 -10.33 -16.17 -0.90
C ASP A 203 -10.03 -14.67 -0.93
N ASP A 204 -10.40 -14.01 0.16
CA ASP A 204 -10.16 -12.58 0.38
C ASP A 204 -8.65 -12.26 0.47
N SER A 205 -7.86 -13.21 0.98
CA SER A 205 -6.42 -13.01 1.13
C SER A 205 -5.71 -13.04 -0.22
N ALA A 206 -6.13 -13.93 -1.13
CA ALA A 206 -5.62 -13.99 -2.49
C ALA A 206 -5.97 -12.72 -3.27
N ALA A 207 -7.18 -12.18 -3.11
CA ALA A 207 -7.57 -10.91 -3.70
C ALA A 207 -6.67 -9.77 -3.18
N LEU A 208 -6.48 -9.68 -1.86
CA LEU A 208 -5.64 -8.64 -1.25
C LEU A 208 -4.17 -8.75 -1.71
N GLN A 209 -3.62 -9.96 -1.81
CA GLN A 209 -2.25 -10.18 -2.30
C GLN A 209 -2.11 -9.75 -3.78
N SER A 210 -3.11 -10.04 -4.61
CA SER A 210 -3.11 -9.61 -6.02
C SER A 210 -3.18 -8.08 -6.14
N ALA A 211 -4.04 -7.41 -5.36
CA ALA A 211 -4.13 -5.96 -5.30
C ALA A 211 -2.79 -5.34 -4.82
N LYS A 212 -2.18 -5.92 -3.77
CA LYS A 212 -0.88 -5.48 -3.26
C LYS A 212 0.22 -5.56 -4.32
N LYS A 213 0.29 -6.66 -5.07
CA LYS A 213 1.27 -6.83 -6.15
C LYS A 213 1.13 -5.74 -7.21
N GLN A 214 -0.10 -5.38 -7.58
CA GLN A 214 -0.36 -4.29 -8.53
C GLN A 214 0.04 -2.92 -7.95
N ALA A 215 -0.27 -2.66 -6.68
CA ALA A 215 0.13 -1.42 -6.00
C ALA A 215 1.66 -1.26 -5.95
N ILE A 216 2.41 -2.33 -5.64
CA ILE A 216 3.88 -2.31 -5.64
C ILE A 216 4.44 -2.01 -7.04
N GLN A 217 3.86 -2.62 -8.08
CA GLN A 217 4.27 -2.36 -9.46
C GLN A 217 4.02 -0.90 -9.85
N ALA A 218 2.86 -0.36 -9.51
CA ALA A 218 2.53 1.04 -9.76
C ALA A 218 3.44 1.97 -8.95
N LEU A 219 3.75 1.62 -7.68
CA LEU A 219 4.63 2.39 -6.82
C LEU A 219 6.06 2.44 -7.38
N SER A 220 6.61 1.29 -7.81
CA SER A 220 7.95 1.27 -8.39
C SER A 220 8.06 2.13 -9.64
N THR A 221 7.05 2.09 -10.52
CA THR A 221 7.00 2.95 -11.70
C THR A 221 6.96 4.43 -11.29
N ARG A 222 6.09 4.78 -10.34
CA ARG A 222 5.96 6.16 -9.86
C ARG A 222 7.26 6.69 -9.24
N ILE A 223 7.96 5.87 -8.47
CA ILE A 223 9.26 6.24 -7.88
C ILE A 223 10.30 6.51 -8.97
N VAL A 224 10.37 5.63 -9.97
CA VAL A 224 11.30 5.79 -11.11
C VAL A 224 11.04 7.12 -11.82
N ASP A 225 9.79 7.37 -12.23
CA ASP A 225 9.41 8.59 -12.94
C ASP A 225 9.73 9.85 -12.11
N GLN A 226 9.40 9.81 -10.82
CA GLN A 226 9.56 10.98 -9.95
C GLN A 226 11.03 11.27 -9.65
N LEU A 227 11.85 10.24 -9.42
CA LEU A 227 13.31 10.42 -9.25
C LEU A 227 13.96 10.96 -10.52
N GLN A 228 13.56 10.48 -11.69
CA GLN A 228 14.08 11.01 -12.96
C GLN A 228 13.73 12.50 -13.14
N LEU A 229 12.49 12.90 -12.82
CA LEU A 229 12.07 14.31 -12.87
C LEU A 229 12.90 15.17 -11.90
N TRP A 230 13.07 14.75 -10.66
CA TRP A 230 13.86 15.52 -9.68
C TRP A 230 15.34 15.65 -10.07
N MET A 231 15.91 14.62 -10.72
CA MET A 231 17.27 14.70 -11.23
C MET A 231 17.41 15.70 -12.40
N GLN A 232 16.36 15.83 -13.23
CA GLN A 232 16.36 16.80 -14.33
C GLN A 232 16.20 18.24 -13.83
N GLU A 233 15.41 18.44 -12.77
CA GLU A 233 15.13 19.74 -12.18
C GLU A 233 16.29 20.25 -11.29
N SER A 234 17.12 19.34 -10.77
CA SER A 234 18.27 19.71 -9.95
C SER A 234 19.42 20.19 -10.84
N PRO A 235 19.80 21.49 -10.83
CA PRO A 235 20.92 21.96 -11.63
C PRO A 235 22.20 21.23 -11.19
N PRO A 236 23.07 20.85 -12.13
CA PRO A 236 24.32 20.22 -11.79
C PRO A 236 25.14 21.13 -10.85
N PRO A 237 25.83 20.57 -9.86
CA PRO A 237 26.63 21.36 -8.95
C PRO A 237 27.57 22.22 -9.79
N ARG A 238 27.47 23.55 -9.65
CA ARG A 238 28.39 24.46 -10.33
C ARG A 238 29.78 24.05 -9.93
N SER A 239 30.52 23.45 -10.85
CA SER A 239 31.94 23.21 -10.69
C SER A 239 32.54 24.56 -10.35
N ARG A 240 33.00 24.74 -9.11
CA ARG A 240 33.87 25.88 -8.77
C ARG A 240 35.12 25.73 -9.61
N LEU A 241 35.15 26.42 -10.73
CA LEU A 241 36.37 26.69 -11.44
C LEU A 241 37.23 27.50 -10.46
N GLN A 242 38.23 26.84 -9.89
CA GLN A 242 39.38 27.48 -9.25
C GLN A 242 40.34 27.93 -10.32
#